data_46d2f596e0cac66cccf38069632481a9
#
_entry.id   46d2f596e0cac66cccf38069632481a9
#
_cell.length_a   1.000
_cell.length_b   1.000
_cell.length_c   1.000
_cell.angle_alpha   90.00
_cell.angle_beta   90.00
_cell.angle_gamma   90.00
#
_symmetry.space_group_name_H-M   'P 1'
#
loop_
_entity.id
_entity.type
_entity.pdbx_description
1 polymer ?
#
loop_
_entity_poly.entity_id
_entity_poly.type
_entity_poly.pdbx_seq_one_letter_code
_entity_poly.pdbx_strand_id
1 'polypeptide(L)'
;YIFYVDCKIDGVSLSLIYKNKKLFKAITRGDGLIGEEITENAFGIKGIPKFLKNCQSDLIEIRGEVFFFRKDFEKLNKQFEKKNQFSNPRNAASGSLRQINSKITKDRPLRFIPHGYGKFSYEKEFLNFEEFLSFCKKNNFDQTGYAKKYTSLKNVYNYVSEIEKKRS
;
A
#
# COMPACT_ATOMS: atom_id res chain seq x y z
N TYR A 1 6.51 15.64 22.03
CA TYR A 1 5.95 14.59 21.19
C TYR A 1 6.14 14.96 19.72
N ILE A 2 6.36 13.94 18.88
CA ILE A 2 6.44 14.08 17.43
C ILE A 2 5.25 13.34 16.83
N PHE A 3 4.50 13.98 15.93
CA PHE A 3 3.35 13.42 15.25
C PHE A 3 3.66 13.28 13.77
N TYR A 4 3.40 12.11 13.21
CA TYR A 4 3.41 11.87 11.76
C TYR A 4 1.96 11.73 11.31
N VAL A 5 1.57 12.56 10.35
CA VAL A 5 0.21 12.62 9.81
C VAL A 5 0.26 12.28 8.35
N ASP A 6 -0.55 11.32 7.93
CA ASP A 6 -0.68 10.94 6.53
C ASP A 6 -2.13 10.59 6.18
N CYS A 7 -2.46 10.56 4.89
CA CYS A 7 -3.78 10.16 4.43
C CYS A 7 -4.01 8.66 4.64
N LYS A 8 -5.15 8.31 5.24
CA LYS A 8 -5.60 6.93 5.31
C LYS A 8 -6.16 6.50 3.94
N ILE A 9 -5.41 5.67 3.24
CA ILE A 9 -5.85 5.10 1.97
C ILE A 9 -6.94 4.06 2.23
N ASP A 10 -7.99 4.09 1.41
CA ASP A 10 -9.07 3.11 1.44
C ASP A 10 -8.86 2.07 0.33
N GLY A 11 -8.48 0.88 0.72
CA GLY A 11 -8.16 -0.23 -0.19
C GLY A 11 -8.18 -1.57 0.53
N VAL A 12 -7.26 -2.45 0.16
CA VAL A 12 -7.08 -3.78 0.75
C VAL A 12 -5.68 -3.88 1.32
N SER A 13 -5.61 -4.25 2.59
CA SER A 13 -4.34 -4.39 3.29
C SER A 13 -3.53 -5.57 2.76
N LEU A 14 -2.25 -5.34 2.51
CA LEU A 14 -1.31 -6.31 1.97
C LEU A 14 0.01 -6.25 2.73
N SER A 15 0.51 -7.41 3.14
CA SER A 15 1.86 -7.60 3.67
C SER A 15 2.78 -8.14 2.58
N LEU A 16 3.87 -7.45 2.33
CA LEU A 16 4.94 -7.84 1.40
C LEU A 16 6.13 -8.35 2.20
N ILE A 17 6.47 -9.60 2.04
CA ILE A 17 7.63 -10.21 2.69
C ILE A 17 8.76 -10.29 1.68
N TYR A 18 9.86 -9.60 1.98
CA TYR A 18 11.09 -9.69 1.21
C TYR A 18 12.09 -10.59 1.93
N LYS A 19 12.71 -11.49 1.18
CA LYS A 19 13.80 -12.35 1.66
C LYS A 19 15.00 -12.17 0.75
N ASN A 20 16.17 -11.91 1.35
CA ASN A 20 17.40 -11.60 0.61
C ASN A 20 17.14 -10.51 -0.46
N LYS A 21 16.46 -9.44 -0.07
CA LYS A 21 16.08 -8.29 -0.91
C LYS A 21 15.07 -8.58 -2.03
N LYS A 22 14.62 -9.82 -2.24
CA LYS A 22 13.63 -10.20 -3.26
C LYS A 22 12.25 -10.31 -2.65
N LEU A 23 11.22 -9.86 -3.37
CA LEU A 23 9.83 -10.14 -2.97
C LEU A 23 9.63 -11.65 -2.96
N PHE A 24 9.40 -12.18 -1.75
CA PHE A 24 9.25 -13.61 -1.50
C PHE A 24 7.78 -14.01 -1.41
N LYS A 25 6.98 -13.22 -0.65
CA LYS A 25 5.54 -13.44 -0.48
C LYS A 25 4.78 -12.13 -0.41
N ALA A 26 3.56 -12.16 -0.93
CA ALA A 26 2.55 -11.13 -0.72
C ALA A 26 1.30 -11.79 -0.14
N ILE A 27 0.84 -11.31 1.03
CA ILE A 27 -0.21 -11.94 1.82
C ILE A 27 -1.26 -10.88 2.18
N THR A 28 -2.53 -11.16 1.86
CA THR A 28 -3.65 -10.31 2.30
C THR A 28 -3.85 -10.41 3.81
N ARG A 29 -4.49 -9.40 4.40
CA ARG A 29 -4.77 -9.43 5.85
C ARG A 29 -5.71 -10.57 6.25
N GLY A 30 -6.60 -11.02 5.34
CA GLY A 30 -7.64 -12.01 5.66
C GLY A 30 -8.51 -11.55 6.83
N ASP A 31 -8.77 -12.45 7.75
CA ASP A 31 -9.49 -12.21 9.02
C ASP A 31 -8.61 -11.65 10.13
N GLY A 32 -7.34 -11.42 9.86
CA GLY A 32 -6.33 -10.96 10.81
C GLY A 32 -5.42 -12.09 11.35
N LEU A 33 -5.80 -13.34 11.20
CA LEU A 33 -5.03 -14.53 11.59
C LEU A 33 -4.51 -15.27 10.35
N ILE A 34 -5.36 -15.47 9.36
CA ILE A 34 -5.05 -16.18 8.13
C ILE A 34 -5.31 -15.28 6.94
N GLY A 35 -4.27 -15.04 6.14
CA GLY A 35 -4.34 -14.29 4.90
C GLY A 35 -4.10 -15.18 3.68
N GLU A 36 -4.60 -14.76 2.53
CA GLU A 36 -4.37 -15.44 1.26
C GLU A 36 -3.02 -15.02 0.68
N GLU A 37 -2.22 -15.97 0.23
CA GLU A 37 -0.99 -15.69 -0.52
C GLU A 37 -1.34 -15.35 -1.97
N ILE A 38 -0.96 -14.14 -2.40
CA ILE A 38 -1.26 -13.61 -3.74
C ILE A 38 0.00 -13.09 -4.43
N THR A 39 1.14 -13.74 -4.21
CA THR A 39 2.46 -13.28 -4.67
C THR A 39 2.51 -13.06 -6.18
N GLU A 40 1.97 -13.98 -6.98
CA GLU A 40 1.93 -13.85 -8.45
C GLU A 40 1.12 -12.63 -8.90
N ASN A 41 0.03 -12.32 -8.23
CA ASN A 41 -0.80 -11.15 -8.51
C ASN A 41 -0.06 -9.86 -8.13
N ALA A 42 0.68 -9.88 -7.01
CA ALA A 42 1.43 -8.73 -6.51
C ALA A 42 2.50 -8.23 -7.49
N PHE A 43 3.11 -9.12 -8.29
CA PHE A 43 4.11 -8.71 -9.30
C PHE A 43 3.57 -7.78 -10.38
N GLY A 44 2.27 -7.68 -10.55
CA GLY A 44 1.62 -6.77 -11.51
C GLY A 44 1.18 -5.43 -10.94
N ILE A 45 1.25 -5.26 -9.62
CA ILE A 45 0.74 -4.06 -8.93
C ILE A 45 1.81 -2.96 -8.97
N LYS A 46 1.41 -1.76 -9.42
CA LYS A 46 2.30 -0.59 -9.43
C LYS A 46 2.66 -0.17 -7.99
N GLY A 47 3.91 0.24 -7.78
CA GLY A 47 4.40 0.64 -6.46
C GLY A 47 4.89 -0.52 -5.59
N ILE A 48 4.91 -1.77 -6.11
CA ILE A 48 5.54 -2.91 -5.46
C ILE A 48 6.88 -3.21 -6.14
N PRO A 49 8.03 -2.89 -5.54
CA PRO A 49 9.33 -3.25 -6.07
C PRO A 49 9.58 -4.76 -5.97
N LYS A 50 10.09 -5.37 -7.05
CA LYS A 50 10.47 -6.79 -7.04
C LYS A 50 11.74 -7.03 -6.21
N PHE A 51 12.60 -6.00 -6.11
CA PHE A 51 13.86 -6.02 -5.39
C PHE A 51 14.03 -4.76 -4.56
N LEU A 52 14.52 -4.92 -3.33
CA LEU A 52 14.94 -3.83 -2.48
C LEU A 52 16.43 -3.54 -2.74
N LYS A 53 16.76 -2.32 -3.15
CA LYS A 53 18.15 -1.93 -3.43
C LYS A 53 18.93 -1.62 -2.15
N ASN A 54 18.27 -0.96 -1.21
CA ASN A 54 18.84 -0.44 0.03
C ASN A 54 18.11 -1.10 1.21
N CYS A 55 18.51 -2.31 1.58
CA CYS A 55 17.95 -3.06 2.71
C CYS A 55 19.10 -3.85 3.37
N GLN A 56 19.21 -3.77 4.68
CA GLN A 56 20.20 -4.51 5.45
C GLN A 56 19.64 -5.84 5.96
N SER A 57 18.33 -5.91 6.13
CA SER A 57 17.64 -7.13 6.61
C SER A 57 17.58 -8.21 5.54
N ASP A 58 17.90 -9.44 5.91
CA ASP A 58 17.66 -10.62 5.07
C ASP A 58 16.19 -10.96 4.96
N LEU A 59 15.41 -10.60 5.98
CA LEU A 59 13.95 -10.73 6.02
C LEU A 59 13.35 -9.41 6.46
N ILE A 60 12.40 -8.88 5.69
CA ILE A 60 11.64 -7.68 6.06
C ILE A 60 10.20 -7.78 5.57
N GLU A 61 9.26 -7.38 6.43
CA GLU A 61 7.84 -7.26 6.11
C GLU A 61 7.47 -5.78 5.94
N ILE A 62 6.98 -5.41 4.76
CA ILE A 62 6.42 -4.09 4.47
C ILE A 62 4.90 -4.22 4.36
N ARG A 63 4.18 -3.43 5.16
CA ARG A 63 2.71 -3.40 5.17
C ARG A 63 2.21 -2.17 4.46
N GLY A 64 1.16 -2.34 3.68
CA GLY A 64 0.58 -1.26 2.91
C GLY A 64 -0.84 -1.55 2.46
N GLU A 65 -1.35 -0.67 1.62
CA GLU A 65 -2.69 -0.74 1.09
C GLU A 65 -2.65 -0.82 -0.43
N VAL A 66 -3.38 -1.78 -1.01
CA VAL A 66 -3.63 -1.88 -2.44
C VAL A 66 -4.95 -1.19 -2.75
N PHE A 67 -4.95 -0.29 -3.72
CA PHE A 67 -6.09 0.56 -4.02
C PHE A 67 -6.16 0.95 -5.50
N PHE A 68 -7.29 1.55 -5.89
CA PHE A 68 -7.46 2.25 -7.15
C PHE A 68 -7.52 3.76 -6.92
N PHE A 69 -6.91 4.55 -7.79
CA PHE A 69 -7.33 5.94 -7.92
C PHE A 69 -8.78 6.00 -8.42
N ARG A 70 -9.55 6.98 -7.96
CA ARG A 70 -10.97 7.13 -8.31
C ARG A 70 -11.22 7.14 -9.81
N LYS A 71 -10.42 7.89 -10.56
CA LYS A 71 -10.50 7.93 -12.04
C LYS A 71 -10.27 6.57 -12.69
N ASP A 72 -9.31 5.80 -12.18
CA ASP A 72 -8.99 4.47 -12.72
C ASP A 72 -10.09 3.46 -12.38
N PHE A 73 -10.66 3.54 -11.18
CA PHE A 73 -11.83 2.76 -10.79
C PHE A 73 -13.04 3.04 -11.67
N GLU A 74 -13.37 4.31 -11.90
CA GLU A 74 -14.49 4.72 -12.74
C GLU A 74 -14.32 4.22 -14.19
N LYS A 75 -13.10 4.32 -14.74
CA LYS A 75 -12.76 3.82 -16.05
C LYS A 75 -12.89 2.30 -16.15
N LEU A 76 -12.38 1.58 -15.16
CA LEU A 76 -12.49 0.13 -15.06
C LEU A 76 -13.95 -0.30 -14.99
N ASN A 77 -14.73 0.35 -14.11
CA ASN A 77 -16.10 -0.03 -13.81
C ASN A 77 -17.04 0.16 -15.04
N LYS A 78 -16.77 1.16 -15.88
CA LYS A 78 -17.48 1.38 -17.14
C LYS A 78 -17.32 0.25 -18.16
N GLN A 79 -16.32 -0.62 -18.00
CA GLN A 79 -16.10 -1.77 -18.89
C GLN A 79 -17.02 -2.96 -18.57
N PHE A 80 -17.69 -2.92 -17.41
CA PHE A 80 -18.60 -3.96 -16.98
C PHE A 80 -20.06 -3.57 -17.19
N GLU A 81 -20.90 -4.57 -17.50
CA GLU A 81 -22.35 -4.38 -17.45
C GLU A 81 -22.80 -3.94 -16.05
N LYS A 82 -23.84 -3.13 -15.97
CA LYS A 82 -24.32 -2.51 -14.73
C LYS A 82 -24.46 -3.47 -13.55
N LYS A 83 -24.94 -4.70 -13.81
CA LYS A 83 -25.11 -5.75 -12.80
C LYS A 83 -23.80 -6.35 -12.26
N ASN A 84 -22.71 -6.18 -13.02
CA ASN A 84 -21.37 -6.73 -12.71
C ASN A 84 -20.38 -5.66 -12.25
N GLN A 85 -20.83 -4.41 -12.09
CA GLN A 85 -20.01 -3.32 -11.61
C GLN A 85 -19.68 -3.48 -10.13
N PHE A 86 -18.49 -3.08 -9.75
CA PHE A 86 -18.08 -3.02 -8.35
C PHE A 86 -18.77 -1.85 -7.66
N SER A 87 -19.23 -2.05 -6.44
CA SER A 87 -19.92 -1.03 -5.64
C SER A 87 -19.03 0.14 -5.21
N ASN A 88 -17.74 -0.10 -5.04
CA ASN A 88 -16.77 0.90 -4.61
C ASN A 88 -15.32 0.50 -4.98
N PRO A 89 -14.35 1.45 -4.91
CA PRO A 89 -12.95 1.17 -5.23
C PRO A 89 -12.30 0.06 -4.39
N ARG A 90 -12.66 -0.05 -3.11
CA ARG A 90 -12.15 -1.09 -2.20
C ARG A 90 -12.58 -2.49 -2.66
N ASN A 91 -13.86 -2.67 -2.99
CA ASN A 91 -14.37 -3.93 -3.51
C ASN A 91 -13.75 -4.29 -4.86
N ALA A 92 -13.54 -3.29 -5.72
CA ALA A 92 -12.82 -3.48 -6.97
C ALA A 92 -11.37 -3.93 -6.73
N ALA A 93 -10.66 -3.34 -5.76
CA ALA A 93 -9.31 -3.75 -5.40
C ALA A 93 -9.28 -5.18 -4.86
N SER A 94 -10.20 -5.54 -3.95
CA SER A 94 -10.31 -6.89 -3.40
C SER A 94 -10.57 -7.94 -4.49
N GLY A 95 -11.56 -7.71 -5.35
CA GLY A 95 -11.88 -8.61 -6.46
C GLY A 95 -10.76 -8.68 -7.51
N SER A 96 -9.96 -7.61 -7.65
CA SER A 96 -8.82 -7.59 -8.57
C SER A 96 -7.61 -8.35 -8.04
N LEU A 97 -7.39 -8.31 -6.72
CA LEU A 97 -6.28 -9.04 -6.09
C LEU A 97 -6.45 -10.55 -6.11
N ARG A 98 -7.69 -11.03 -6.02
CA ARG A 98 -8.03 -12.46 -5.89
C ARG A 98 -8.31 -13.15 -7.22
N GLN A 99 -7.81 -12.62 -8.33
CA GLN A 99 -7.96 -13.27 -9.62
C GLN A 99 -7.08 -14.52 -9.71
N ILE A 100 -7.65 -15.64 -10.10
CA ILE A 100 -6.91 -16.90 -10.34
C ILE A 100 -5.88 -16.65 -11.47
N ASN A 101 -6.28 -15.96 -12.51
CA ASN A 101 -5.38 -15.56 -13.59
C ASN A 101 -4.71 -14.21 -13.23
N SER A 102 -3.45 -14.26 -12.86
CA SER A 102 -2.65 -13.06 -12.49
C SER A 102 -2.53 -12.03 -13.62
N LYS A 103 -2.73 -12.41 -14.88
CA LYS A 103 -2.76 -11.45 -16.01
C LYS A 103 -3.88 -10.43 -15.83
N ILE A 104 -5.06 -10.86 -15.35
CA ILE A 104 -6.19 -9.96 -15.09
C ILE A 104 -5.81 -8.91 -14.04
N THR A 105 -5.12 -9.31 -12.97
CA THR A 105 -4.62 -8.37 -11.95
C THR A 105 -3.60 -7.40 -12.53
N LYS A 106 -2.69 -7.89 -13.39
CA LYS A 106 -1.65 -7.06 -14.04
C LYS A 106 -2.22 -6.00 -14.98
N ASP A 107 -3.32 -6.32 -15.66
CA ASP A 107 -3.99 -5.42 -16.59
C ASP A 107 -4.83 -4.35 -15.88
N ARG A 108 -5.09 -4.52 -14.59
CA ARG A 108 -5.83 -3.55 -13.77
C ARG A 108 -4.89 -2.51 -13.17
N PRO A 109 -5.27 -1.21 -13.16
CA PRO A 109 -4.41 -0.13 -12.68
C PRO A 109 -4.36 -0.04 -11.14
N LEU A 110 -4.10 -1.18 -10.49
CA LEU A 110 -3.88 -1.27 -9.05
C LEU A 110 -2.58 -0.57 -8.65
N ARG A 111 -2.60 0.03 -7.47
CA ARG A 111 -1.43 0.63 -6.84
C ARG A 111 -1.27 0.16 -5.41
N PHE A 112 -0.04 0.20 -4.93
CA PHE A 112 0.31 -0.10 -3.54
C PHE A 112 1.02 1.09 -2.91
N ILE A 113 0.62 1.44 -1.69
CA ILE A 113 1.31 2.43 -0.86
C ILE A 113 1.63 1.80 0.50
N PRO A 114 2.91 1.79 0.91
CA PRO A 114 3.30 1.33 2.23
C PRO A 114 2.85 2.33 3.31
N HIS A 115 2.39 1.81 4.44
CA HIS A 115 2.01 2.61 5.60
C HIS A 115 2.66 2.13 6.90
N GLY A 116 3.44 1.06 6.85
CA GLY A 116 4.11 0.51 8.02
C GLY A 116 4.97 -0.71 7.68
N TYR A 117 5.52 -1.30 8.69
CA TYR A 117 6.36 -2.49 8.60
C TYR A 117 6.02 -3.48 9.70
N GLY A 118 6.39 -4.73 9.49
CA GLY A 118 6.24 -5.80 10.47
C GLY A 118 7.59 -6.29 10.98
N LYS A 119 7.83 -7.59 10.89
CA LYS A 119 9.07 -8.23 11.31
C LYS A 119 10.21 -7.92 10.34
N PHE A 120 11.42 -7.81 10.87
CA PHE A 120 12.67 -7.76 10.11
C PHE A 120 13.78 -8.46 10.88
N SER A 121 14.78 -8.99 10.17
CA SER A 121 15.86 -9.79 10.76
C SER A 121 17.01 -8.95 11.31
N TYR A 122 17.16 -7.72 10.87
CA TYR A 122 18.16 -6.78 11.36
C TYR A 122 17.58 -5.98 12.54
N GLU A 123 18.32 -5.84 13.65
CA GLU A 123 17.79 -5.30 14.92
C GLU A 123 17.11 -3.92 14.80
N LYS A 124 17.60 -3.07 13.88
CA LYS A 124 17.05 -1.72 13.68
C LYS A 124 17.16 -1.31 12.21
N GLU A 125 16.23 -1.78 11.38
CA GLU A 125 16.15 -1.28 10.00
C GLU A 125 15.68 0.18 9.96
N PHE A 126 14.79 0.57 10.90
CA PHE A 126 14.26 1.93 11.03
C PHE A 126 14.19 2.35 12.50
N LEU A 127 14.70 3.55 12.83
CA LEU A 127 14.59 4.14 14.15
C LEU A 127 13.27 4.88 14.38
N ASN A 128 12.67 5.36 13.28
CA ASN A 128 11.43 6.14 13.31
C ASN A 128 10.70 6.07 11.95
N PHE A 129 9.49 6.64 11.91
CA PHE A 129 8.66 6.61 10.71
C PHE A 129 9.26 7.40 9.53
N GLU A 130 10.03 8.44 9.78
CA GLU A 130 10.70 9.25 8.75
C GLU A 130 11.76 8.42 8.00
N GLU A 131 12.52 7.60 8.73
CA GLU A 131 13.47 6.67 8.12
C GLU A 131 12.78 5.59 7.31
N PHE A 132 11.64 5.08 7.79
CA PHE A 132 10.79 4.16 7.02
C PHE A 132 10.31 4.80 5.71
N LEU A 133 9.81 6.03 5.73
CA LEU A 133 9.41 6.74 4.51
C LEU A 133 10.59 6.96 3.56
N SER A 134 11.75 7.31 4.10
CA SER A 134 12.99 7.44 3.31
C SER A 134 13.40 6.11 2.67
N PHE A 135 13.34 5.01 3.42
CA PHE A 135 13.57 3.67 2.90
C PHE A 135 12.60 3.31 1.78
N CYS A 136 11.31 3.57 1.97
CA CYS A 136 10.30 3.33 0.94
C CYS A 136 10.61 4.09 -0.35
N LYS A 137 10.95 5.38 -0.24
CA LYS A 137 11.35 6.21 -1.39
C LYS A 137 12.59 5.68 -2.10
N LYS A 138 13.65 5.33 -1.36
CA LYS A 138 14.90 4.78 -1.91
C LYS A 138 14.69 3.43 -2.62
N ASN A 139 13.68 2.68 -2.22
CA ASN A 139 13.31 1.38 -2.81
C ASN A 139 12.18 1.45 -3.84
N ASN A 140 11.80 2.65 -4.30
CA ASN A 140 10.78 2.89 -5.32
C ASN A 140 9.36 2.42 -4.95
N PHE A 141 9.02 2.43 -3.67
CA PHE A 141 7.63 2.37 -3.26
C PHE A 141 6.93 3.70 -3.53
N ASP A 142 5.67 3.64 -3.95
CA ASP A 142 4.83 4.83 -4.04
C ASP A 142 4.59 5.42 -2.64
N GLN A 143 4.33 6.73 -2.58
CA GLN A 143 4.00 7.46 -1.34
C GLN A 143 2.75 8.30 -1.57
N THR A 144 2.01 8.60 -0.50
CA THR A 144 0.81 9.44 -0.55
C THR A 144 1.11 10.86 -1.02
N GLY A 145 2.31 11.37 -0.73
CA GLY A 145 2.67 12.77 -0.89
C GLY A 145 2.09 13.70 0.18
N TYR A 146 1.32 13.16 1.13
CA TYR A 146 0.66 13.91 2.21
C TYR A 146 1.30 13.70 3.59
N ALA A 147 2.26 12.79 3.70
CA ALA A 147 2.95 12.54 4.97
C ALA A 147 3.68 13.79 5.46
N LYS A 148 3.35 14.26 6.67
CA LYS A 148 3.95 15.42 7.31
C LYS A 148 4.25 15.16 8.78
N LYS A 149 5.30 15.84 9.27
CA LYS A 149 5.77 15.77 10.66
C LYS A 149 5.42 17.05 11.40
N TYR A 150 4.87 16.93 12.59
CA TYR A 150 4.49 18.04 13.46
C TYR A 150 4.93 17.80 14.91
N THR A 151 5.17 18.89 15.64
CA THR A 151 5.49 18.87 17.08
C THR A 151 4.35 19.43 17.94
N SER A 152 3.27 19.91 17.30
CA SER A 152 2.12 20.52 17.96
C SER A 152 0.82 19.93 17.43
N LEU A 153 -0.10 19.57 18.33
CA LEU A 153 -1.44 19.13 17.97
C LEU A 153 -2.22 20.19 17.19
N LYS A 154 -2.06 21.47 17.51
CA LYS A 154 -2.70 22.57 16.76
C LYS A 154 -2.34 22.50 15.26
N ASN A 155 -1.07 22.26 14.94
CA ASN A 155 -0.62 22.14 13.56
C ASN A 155 -1.15 20.87 12.89
N VAL A 156 -1.29 19.77 13.62
CA VAL A 156 -1.95 18.56 13.16
C VAL A 156 -3.39 18.84 12.75
N TYR A 157 -4.19 19.47 13.63
CA TYR A 157 -5.58 19.83 13.33
C TYR A 157 -5.70 20.77 12.12
N ASN A 158 -4.86 21.79 12.04
CA ASN A 158 -4.85 22.70 10.89
C ASN A 158 -4.60 21.94 9.58
N TYR A 159 -3.65 21.02 9.58
CA TYR A 159 -3.33 20.22 8.39
C TYR A 159 -4.45 19.27 8.01
N VAL A 160 -5.06 18.59 8.98
CA VAL A 160 -6.21 17.71 8.73
C VAL A 160 -7.35 18.50 8.09
N SER A 161 -7.69 19.67 8.64
CA SER A 161 -8.73 20.56 8.10
C SER A 161 -8.41 21.06 6.69
N GLU A 162 -7.13 21.30 6.37
CA GLU A 162 -6.70 21.68 5.01
C GLU A 162 -6.93 20.53 4.01
N ILE A 163 -6.59 19.27 4.42
CA ILE A 163 -6.79 18.10 3.56
C ILE A 163 -8.27 17.82 3.35
N GLU A 164 -9.09 17.95 4.40
CA GLU A 164 -10.55 17.74 4.29
C GLU A 164 -11.17 18.67 3.25
N LYS A 165 -10.78 19.93 3.23
CA LYS A 165 -11.25 20.91 2.23
C LYS A 165 -10.85 20.55 0.79
N LYS A 166 -9.78 19.79 0.60
CA LYS A 166 -9.32 19.33 -0.72
C LYS A 166 -9.98 18.03 -1.19
N ARG A 167 -10.75 17.36 -0.30
CA ARG A 167 -11.49 16.12 -0.64
C ARG A 167 -12.83 16.36 -1.32
N SER A 168 -13.36 17.56 -1.26
CA SER A 168 -14.65 17.97 -1.86
C SER A 168 -14.56 18.19 -3.36
#